data_4cf670bd952b1df70a6476a7586f5d82
#
_entry.id   4cf670bd952b1df70a6476a7586f5d82
#
_cell.length_a   1.000
_cell.length_b   1.000
_cell.length_c   1.000
_cell.angle_alpha   90.00
_cell.angle_beta   90.00
_cell.angle_gamma   90.00
#
_symmetry.space_group_name_H-M   'P 1'
#
loop_
_entity.id
_entity.type
_entity.pdbx_description
1 polymer ?
#
loop_
_entity_poly.entity_id
_entity_poly.type
_entity_poly.pdbx_seq_one_letter_code
_entity_poly.pdbx_strand_id
1 'polypeptide(L)'
;PYPLIGDIGETGMDEEEKQLLTQDLVSFTLQLHLHKIVPLDYNPNNIFYRKVDGKYRFALIDINRLKLGKVPGIRVSMNAFSQLNVPPEDFMKILPLYADERGFDIEECIFFVLYNRLRWRKKRDFKKYIKRKLHF
;
A
#
# COMPACT_ATOMS: atom_id res chain seq x y z
N PRO A 1 19.09 9.29 8.76
CA PRO A 1 17.88 8.48 8.79
C PRO A 1 17.19 8.46 7.42
N TYR A 2 16.56 7.35 7.09
CA TYR A 2 15.85 7.22 5.83
C TYR A 2 14.42 7.76 5.97
N PRO A 3 13.90 8.46 4.93
CA PRO A 3 12.52 8.94 4.97
C PRO A 3 11.50 7.80 4.87
N LEU A 4 10.32 8.05 5.42
CA LEU A 4 9.17 7.13 5.35
C LEU A 4 8.25 7.49 4.20
N ILE A 5 7.59 6.50 3.62
CA ILE A 5 6.58 6.73 2.57
C ILE A 5 5.49 7.69 3.07
N GLY A 6 5.11 7.59 4.34
CA GLY A 6 4.11 8.49 4.92
C GLY A 6 4.48 9.96 4.94
N ASP A 7 5.78 10.28 4.79
CA ASP A 7 6.27 11.67 4.84
C ASP A 7 6.43 12.32 3.46
N ILE A 8 6.06 11.63 2.38
CA ILE A 8 6.27 12.10 1.01
C ILE A 8 5.65 13.50 0.78
N GLY A 9 4.48 13.76 1.33
CA GLY A 9 3.80 15.04 1.19
C GLY A 9 4.58 16.22 1.76
N GLU A 10 5.50 15.98 2.68
CA GLU A 10 6.27 17.02 3.38
C GLU A 10 7.65 17.25 2.74
N THR A 11 8.04 16.45 1.75
CA THR A 11 9.40 16.50 1.19
C THR A 11 9.59 17.52 0.08
N GLY A 12 8.51 18.09 -0.44
CA GLY A 12 8.58 18.98 -1.61
C GLY A 12 8.85 18.24 -2.92
N MET A 13 8.74 16.92 -2.94
CA MET A 13 8.92 16.09 -4.12
C MET A 13 7.89 16.45 -5.20
N ASP A 14 8.32 16.59 -6.47
CA ASP A 14 7.40 16.89 -7.55
C ASP A 14 6.56 15.68 -7.96
N GLU A 15 5.53 15.91 -8.79
CA GLU A 15 4.60 14.85 -9.18
C GLU A 15 5.26 13.73 -10.00
N GLU A 16 6.23 14.07 -10.85
CA GLU A 16 6.95 13.08 -11.65
C GLU A 16 7.76 12.14 -10.75
N GLU A 17 8.45 12.68 -9.75
CA GLU A 17 9.19 11.88 -8.78
C GLU A 17 8.26 11.03 -7.92
N LYS A 18 7.12 11.57 -7.51
CA LYS A 18 6.12 10.80 -6.75
C LYS A 18 5.59 9.63 -7.56
N GLN A 19 5.34 9.83 -8.85
CA GLN A 19 4.90 8.74 -9.75
C GLN A 19 5.97 7.67 -9.88
N LEU A 20 7.23 8.05 -10.07
CA LEU A 20 8.33 7.11 -10.16
C LEU A 20 8.45 6.29 -8.86
N LEU A 21 8.42 6.97 -7.72
CA LEU A 21 8.47 6.32 -6.42
C LEU A 21 7.30 5.33 -6.25
N THR A 22 6.09 5.73 -6.64
CA THR A 22 4.89 4.91 -6.53
C THR A 22 4.98 3.69 -7.44
N GLN A 23 5.45 3.84 -8.67
CA GLN A 23 5.68 2.71 -9.58
C GLN A 23 6.69 1.72 -9.00
N ASP A 24 7.79 2.23 -8.45
CA ASP A 24 8.80 1.37 -7.83
C ASP A 24 8.26 0.67 -6.59
N LEU A 25 7.39 1.33 -5.82
CA LEU A 25 6.72 0.73 -4.67
C LEU A 25 5.77 -0.40 -5.09
N VAL A 26 5.06 -0.23 -6.19
CA VAL A 26 4.21 -1.30 -6.75
C VAL A 26 5.05 -2.50 -7.15
N SER A 27 6.17 -2.26 -7.83
CA SER A 27 7.10 -3.33 -8.20
C SER A 27 7.67 -4.05 -6.99
N PHE A 28 8.03 -3.31 -5.94
CA PHE A 28 8.50 -3.88 -4.68
C PHE A 28 7.41 -4.75 -4.03
N THR A 29 6.17 -4.26 -3.99
CA THR A 29 5.03 -5.01 -3.45
C THR A 29 4.80 -6.30 -4.24
N LEU A 30 4.87 -6.22 -5.56
CA LEU A 30 4.76 -7.40 -6.43
C LEU A 30 5.82 -8.44 -6.07
N GLN A 31 7.07 -8.02 -5.90
CA GLN A 31 8.16 -8.94 -5.55
C GLN A 31 7.94 -9.60 -4.19
N LEU A 32 7.49 -8.84 -3.19
CA LEU A 32 7.13 -9.42 -1.89
C LEU A 32 6.09 -10.52 -2.06
N HIS A 33 5.01 -10.24 -2.76
CA HIS A 33 3.91 -11.19 -2.93
C HIS A 33 4.36 -12.44 -3.72
N LEU A 34 5.13 -12.26 -4.79
CA LEU A 34 5.63 -13.38 -5.58
C LEU A 34 6.60 -14.26 -4.78
N HIS A 35 7.29 -13.68 -3.81
CA HIS A 35 8.16 -14.42 -2.88
C HIS A 35 7.42 -14.92 -1.64
N LYS A 36 6.08 -14.91 -1.68
CA LYS A 36 5.22 -15.45 -0.61
C LYS A 36 5.36 -14.71 0.72
N ILE A 37 5.57 -13.40 0.64
CA ILE A 37 5.70 -12.51 1.79
C ILE A 37 4.55 -11.50 1.74
N VAL A 38 3.70 -11.52 2.78
CA VAL A 38 2.56 -10.60 2.88
C VAL A 38 2.66 -9.84 4.20
N PRO A 39 3.10 -8.58 4.18
CA PRO A 39 3.02 -7.74 5.37
C PRO A 39 1.55 -7.49 5.72
N LEU A 40 1.16 -7.78 6.96
CA LEU A 40 -0.22 -7.61 7.40
C LEU A 40 -0.54 -6.17 7.78
N ASP A 41 0.48 -5.38 8.10
CA ASP A 41 0.36 -3.95 8.42
C ASP A 41 1.20 -3.15 7.42
N TYR A 42 0.69 -3.07 6.19
CA TYR A 42 1.39 -2.41 5.09
C TYR A 42 1.08 -0.91 5.07
N ASN A 43 1.45 -0.27 6.15
CA ASN A 43 1.21 1.15 6.41
C ASN A 43 2.36 1.98 5.83
N PRO A 44 2.08 3.14 5.19
CA PRO A 44 3.14 4.02 4.67
C PRO A 44 4.18 4.43 5.73
N ASN A 45 3.78 4.47 7.00
CA ASN A 45 4.68 4.82 8.10
C ASN A 45 5.61 3.67 8.50
N ASN A 46 5.43 2.48 7.92
CA ASN A 46 6.28 1.31 8.17
C ASN A 46 7.18 0.99 6.98
N ILE A 47 7.29 1.90 6.01
CA ILE A 47 8.08 1.68 4.80
C ILE A 47 9.07 2.83 4.65
N PHE A 48 10.35 2.53 4.77
CA PHE A 48 11.44 3.45 4.41
C PHE A 48 11.70 3.39 2.92
N TYR A 49 12.13 4.50 2.35
CA TYR A 49 12.55 4.53 0.96
C TYR A 49 13.89 5.26 0.80
N ARG A 50 14.56 4.96 -0.30
CA ARG A 50 15.83 5.58 -0.68
C ARG A 50 16.01 5.47 -2.18
N LYS A 51 16.51 6.51 -2.82
CA LYS A 51 16.83 6.45 -4.25
C LYS A 51 18.27 5.98 -4.44
N VAL A 52 18.47 4.95 -5.27
CA VAL A 52 19.77 4.36 -5.57
C VAL A 52 19.86 4.11 -7.07
N ASP A 53 20.83 4.72 -7.73
CA ASP A 53 21.05 4.55 -9.19
C ASP A 53 19.78 4.79 -10.01
N GLY A 54 19.05 5.86 -9.69
CA GLY A 54 17.85 6.26 -10.42
C GLY A 54 16.58 5.49 -10.09
N LYS A 55 16.64 4.52 -9.17
CA LYS A 55 15.47 3.73 -8.72
C LYS A 55 15.28 3.84 -7.24
N TYR A 56 14.03 3.73 -6.81
CA TYR A 56 13.70 3.71 -5.40
C TYR A 56 13.82 2.30 -4.83
N ARG A 57 14.44 2.22 -3.66
CA ARG A 57 14.56 1.00 -2.85
C ARG A 57 13.76 1.19 -1.58
N PHE A 58 13.22 0.09 -1.06
CA PHE A 58 12.32 0.12 0.09
C PHE A 58 12.77 -0.87 1.15
N ALA A 59 12.48 -0.54 2.40
CA ALA A 59 12.70 -1.42 3.54
C ALA A 59 11.50 -1.33 4.47
N LEU A 60 11.05 -2.48 4.93
CA LEU A 60 9.96 -2.57 5.89
C LEU A 60 10.51 -2.49 7.30
N ILE A 61 9.82 -1.73 8.15
CA ILE A 61 10.00 -1.76 9.59
C ILE A 61 8.80 -2.45 10.22
N ASP A 62 8.98 -2.94 11.45
CA ASP A 62 7.93 -3.64 12.18
C ASP A 62 7.44 -4.90 11.44
N ILE A 63 8.38 -5.82 11.22
CA ILE A 63 8.14 -7.06 10.48
C ILE A 63 7.47 -8.15 11.31
N ASN A 64 6.99 -7.84 12.51
CA ASN A 64 6.41 -8.83 13.43
C ASN A 64 5.10 -9.45 12.92
N ARG A 65 4.46 -8.80 11.95
CA ARG A 65 3.19 -9.26 11.38
C ARG A 65 3.34 -9.53 9.89
N LEU A 66 4.03 -10.61 9.58
CA LEU A 66 4.15 -11.11 8.21
C LEU A 66 3.41 -12.44 8.09
N LYS A 67 2.74 -12.62 6.95
CA LYS A 67 2.22 -13.92 6.54
C LYS A 67 3.14 -14.48 5.48
N LEU A 68 3.64 -15.69 5.69
CA LEU A 68 4.62 -16.33 4.82
C LEU A 68 4.09 -17.62 4.23
N GLY A 69 4.67 -18.04 3.11
CA GLY A 69 4.50 -19.40 2.58
C GLY A 69 3.49 -19.55 1.47
N LYS A 70 2.75 -18.49 1.11
CA LYS A 70 1.76 -18.55 0.03
C LYS A 70 1.75 -17.25 -0.76
N VAL A 71 1.66 -17.35 -2.08
CA VAL A 71 1.40 -16.20 -2.95
C VAL A 71 -0.05 -15.75 -2.69
N PRO A 72 -0.28 -14.48 -2.33
CA PRO A 72 -1.62 -14.03 -1.97
C PRO A 72 -2.55 -13.95 -3.19
N GLY A 73 -3.83 -14.23 -2.97
CA GLY A 73 -4.86 -14.01 -3.98
C GLY A 73 -5.21 -12.53 -4.11
N ILE A 74 -6.18 -12.24 -4.98
CA ILE A 74 -6.53 -10.86 -5.33
C ILE A 74 -7.01 -10.04 -4.11
N ARG A 75 -7.82 -10.60 -3.24
CA ARG A 75 -8.33 -9.87 -2.06
C ARG A 75 -7.22 -9.45 -1.12
N VAL A 76 -6.34 -10.37 -0.78
CA VAL A 76 -5.22 -10.11 0.14
C VAL A 76 -4.23 -9.15 -0.50
N SER A 77 -3.93 -9.32 -1.79
CA SER A 77 -3.04 -8.42 -2.52
C SER A 77 -3.59 -6.99 -2.54
N MET A 78 -4.87 -6.83 -2.81
CA MET A 78 -5.50 -5.50 -2.88
C MET A 78 -5.63 -4.86 -1.50
N ASN A 79 -5.71 -5.66 -0.43
CA ASN A 79 -5.68 -5.11 0.92
C ASN A 79 -4.36 -4.38 1.22
N ALA A 80 -3.25 -4.88 0.72
CA ALA A 80 -1.96 -4.19 0.84
C ALA A 80 -2.03 -2.80 0.20
N PHE A 81 -2.52 -2.70 -1.03
CA PHE A 81 -2.65 -1.42 -1.71
C PHE A 81 -3.64 -0.48 -1.02
N SER A 82 -4.70 -1.02 -0.41
CA SER A 82 -5.67 -0.22 0.35
C SER A 82 -5.05 0.50 1.53
N GLN A 83 -4.02 -0.10 2.14
CA GLN A 83 -3.35 0.46 3.31
C GLN A 83 -2.33 1.55 2.96
N LEU A 84 -1.88 1.63 1.71
CA LEU A 84 -0.82 2.54 1.29
C LEU A 84 -1.25 3.99 1.15
N ASN A 85 -2.52 4.30 1.29
CA ASN A 85 -3.05 5.66 1.25
C ASN A 85 -2.67 6.44 -0.03
N VAL A 86 -2.57 5.75 -1.15
CA VAL A 86 -2.31 6.34 -2.46
C VAL A 86 -3.61 6.97 -2.99
N PRO A 87 -3.57 8.17 -3.58
CA PRO A 87 -4.76 8.76 -4.16
C PRO A 87 -5.40 7.88 -5.24
N PRO A 88 -6.75 7.87 -5.37
CA PRO A 88 -7.43 7.01 -6.35
C PRO A 88 -6.94 7.19 -7.78
N GLU A 89 -6.64 8.42 -8.19
CA GLU A 89 -6.14 8.72 -9.53
C GLU A 89 -4.78 8.06 -9.80
N ASP A 90 -3.96 7.89 -8.78
CA ASP A 90 -2.65 7.24 -8.92
C ASP A 90 -2.81 5.72 -9.02
N PHE A 91 -3.78 5.15 -8.33
CA PHE A 91 -4.09 3.71 -8.50
C PHE A 91 -4.49 3.36 -9.92
N MET A 92 -5.25 4.22 -10.58
CA MET A 92 -5.66 3.99 -11.97
C MET A 92 -4.48 3.93 -12.93
N LYS A 93 -3.35 4.53 -12.55
CA LYS A 93 -2.13 4.52 -13.36
C LYS A 93 -1.24 3.30 -13.06
N ILE A 94 -1.17 2.86 -11.81
CA ILE A 94 -0.18 1.88 -11.35
C ILE A 94 -0.74 0.48 -11.14
N LEU A 95 -2.01 0.34 -10.73
CA LEU A 95 -2.62 -0.97 -10.53
C LEU A 95 -2.63 -1.86 -11.78
N PRO A 96 -2.81 -1.32 -13.00
CA PRO A 96 -2.73 -2.16 -14.19
C PRO A 96 -1.42 -2.92 -14.32
N LEU A 97 -0.30 -2.32 -13.92
CA LEU A 97 1.01 -2.98 -13.97
C LEU A 97 1.05 -4.20 -13.03
N TYR A 98 0.54 -4.03 -11.82
CA TYR A 98 0.47 -5.14 -10.87
C TYR A 98 -0.52 -6.22 -11.34
N ALA A 99 -1.69 -5.82 -11.80
CA ALA A 99 -2.73 -6.73 -12.26
C ALA A 99 -2.26 -7.58 -13.44
N ASP A 100 -1.59 -6.98 -14.41
CA ASP A 100 -1.06 -7.69 -15.56
C ASP A 100 -0.06 -8.77 -15.16
N GLU A 101 0.88 -8.42 -14.29
CA GLU A 101 1.90 -9.37 -13.80
C GLU A 101 1.30 -10.53 -13.00
N ARG A 102 0.17 -10.30 -12.34
CA ARG A 102 -0.51 -11.31 -11.55
C ARG A 102 -1.60 -12.07 -12.31
N GLY A 103 -1.94 -11.62 -13.52
CA GLY A 103 -3.08 -12.17 -14.26
C GLY A 103 -4.42 -11.86 -13.61
N PHE A 104 -4.53 -10.74 -12.87
CA PHE A 104 -5.76 -10.30 -12.23
C PHE A 104 -6.56 -9.39 -13.16
N ASP A 105 -7.88 -9.45 -13.06
CA ASP A 105 -8.76 -8.50 -13.72
C ASP A 105 -8.66 -7.13 -13.04
N ILE A 106 -8.39 -6.08 -13.84
CA ILE A 106 -8.17 -4.74 -13.30
C ILE A 106 -9.41 -4.17 -12.60
N GLU A 107 -10.59 -4.46 -13.11
CA GLU A 107 -11.83 -3.98 -12.49
C GLU A 107 -12.03 -4.60 -11.11
N GLU A 108 -11.73 -5.90 -10.96
CA GLU A 108 -11.79 -6.56 -9.65
C GLU A 108 -10.75 -5.97 -8.69
N CYS A 109 -9.55 -5.69 -9.18
CA CYS A 109 -8.52 -5.05 -8.36
C CYS A 109 -9.00 -3.71 -7.81
N ILE A 110 -9.53 -2.86 -8.67
CA ILE A 110 -10.07 -1.54 -8.28
C ILE A 110 -11.20 -1.71 -7.27
N PHE A 111 -12.12 -2.63 -7.54
CA PHE A 111 -13.23 -2.93 -6.63
C PHE A 111 -12.73 -3.27 -5.22
N PHE A 112 -11.77 -4.20 -5.10
CA PHE A 112 -11.29 -4.62 -3.79
C PHE A 112 -10.50 -3.54 -3.06
N VAL A 113 -9.72 -2.73 -3.78
CA VAL A 113 -9.03 -1.59 -3.16
C VAL A 113 -10.03 -0.62 -2.56
N LEU A 114 -11.05 -0.22 -3.33
CA LEU A 114 -12.06 0.73 -2.86
C LEU A 114 -12.92 0.14 -1.75
N TYR A 115 -13.33 -1.11 -1.89
CA TYR A 115 -14.11 -1.83 -0.87
C TYR A 115 -13.36 -1.89 0.46
N ASN A 116 -12.09 -2.27 0.42
CA ASN A 116 -11.27 -2.35 1.64
C ASN A 116 -11.08 -0.99 2.29
N ARG A 117 -10.90 0.07 1.50
CA ARG A 117 -10.79 1.44 2.02
C ARG A 117 -12.07 1.89 2.72
N LEU A 118 -13.21 1.60 2.12
CA LEU A 118 -14.51 1.92 2.73
C LEU A 118 -14.72 1.17 4.03
N ARG A 119 -14.35 -0.11 4.08
CA ARG A 119 -14.42 -0.90 5.33
C ARG A 119 -13.56 -0.29 6.44
N TRP A 120 -12.32 0.08 6.11
CA TRP A 120 -11.42 0.72 7.08
C TRP A 120 -11.99 2.02 7.60
N ARG A 121 -12.54 2.86 6.71
CA ARG A 121 -13.16 4.13 7.09
C ARG A 121 -14.35 3.92 8.01
N LYS A 122 -15.24 2.99 7.67
CA LYS A 122 -16.41 2.66 8.51
C LYS A 122 -16.01 2.17 9.90
N LYS A 123 -15.04 1.28 9.99
CA LYS A 123 -14.53 0.79 11.28
C LYS A 123 -13.96 1.94 12.13
N ARG A 124 -13.19 2.82 11.51
CA ARG A 124 -12.62 3.96 12.21
C ARG A 124 -13.70 4.90 12.74
N ASP A 125 -14.67 5.22 11.90
CA ASP A 125 -15.77 6.12 12.26
C ASP A 125 -16.64 5.50 13.37
N PHE A 126 -16.90 4.19 13.27
CA PHE A 126 -17.62 3.46 14.31
C PHE A 126 -16.88 3.48 15.64
N LYS A 127 -15.57 3.25 15.63
CA LYS A 127 -14.74 3.32 16.84
C LYS A 127 -14.78 4.72 17.46
N LYS A 128 -14.69 5.76 16.64
CA LYS A 128 -14.81 7.15 17.10
C LYS A 128 -16.17 7.44 17.69
N TYR A 129 -17.23 6.95 17.06
CA TYR A 129 -18.59 7.08 17.54
C TYR A 129 -18.76 6.43 18.91
N ILE A 130 -18.30 5.19 19.08
CA ILE A 130 -18.37 4.46 20.34
C ILE A 130 -17.59 5.20 21.43
N LYS A 131 -16.38 5.64 21.17
CA LYS A 131 -15.57 6.40 22.13
C LYS A 131 -16.30 7.65 22.60
N ARG A 132 -16.90 8.40 21.66
CA ARG A 132 -17.63 9.62 21.97
C ARG A 132 -18.86 9.34 22.84
N LYS A 133 -19.61 8.28 22.52
CA LYS A 133 -20.82 7.90 23.26
C LYS A 133 -20.51 7.38 24.67
N LEU A 134 -19.39 6.69 24.84
CA LEU A 134 -19.00 6.09 26.11
C LEU A 134 -18.04 6.98 26.92
N HIS A 135 -17.73 8.16 26.44
CA HIS A 135 -16.86 9.14 27.12
C HIS A 135 -15.45 8.60 27.43
N PHE A 136 -14.91 7.82 26.51
CA PHE A 136 -13.53 7.33 26.65
C PHE A 136 -12.50 8.37 26.23
#